data_8ff5c6ea671ae4883dd0ad3609bca467
#
_entry.id   8ff5c6ea671ae4883dd0ad3609bca467
#
_cell.length_a   1.000
_cell.length_b   1.000
_cell.length_c   1.000
_cell.angle_alpha   90.00
_cell.angle_beta   90.00
_cell.angle_gamma   90.00
#
_symmetry.space_group_name_H-M   'P 1'
#
loop_
_entity.id
_entity.type
_entity.pdbx_description
1 polymer ?
#
loop_
_entity_poly.entity_id
_entity_poly.type
_entity_poly.pdbx_seq_one_letter_code
_entity_poly.pdbx_strand_id
1 'polypeptide(L)'
;MPASFYTIGMSKEKTIKISVRNLVEFVFREGDIVSGGTGVRNVEAMQLGSRIHRKIQKSRGVGYESEVPLFTIQKFKSAEYEEDFSLKIEGRADGIFTDGDLTVIDEIKGVYLPVQDLEKPLFIHQAQAMCYAYIVAENENLDEIGVQLT
;
A
#
# COMPACT_ATOMS: atom_id res chain seq x y z
N MET A 1 -3.11 -54.12 -25.47
CA MET A 1 -3.59 -52.73 -25.54
C MET A 1 -2.53 -51.86 -24.90
N PRO A 2 -1.97 -50.89 -25.60
CA PRO A 2 -1.04 -50.00 -24.96
C PRO A 2 -1.80 -49.07 -23.99
N ALA A 3 -1.30 -48.93 -22.77
CA ALA A 3 -1.83 -48.03 -21.79
C ALA A 3 -1.60 -46.58 -22.24
N SER A 4 -2.69 -45.80 -22.36
CA SER A 4 -2.59 -44.36 -22.63
C SER A 4 -2.30 -43.64 -21.34
N PHE A 5 -1.15 -42.99 -21.22
CA PHE A 5 -0.82 -42.11 -20.13
C PHE A 5 -1.29 -40.69 -20.45
N TYR A 6 -2.14 -40.15 -19.62
CA TYR A 6 -2.53 -38.74 -19.69
C TYR A 6 -1.71 -37.99 -18.64
N THR A 7 -0.89 -37.05 -19.08
CA THR A 7 -0.20 -36.14 -18.19
C THR A 7 -1.12 -34.94 -17.93
N ILE A 8 -1.61 -34.79 -16.71
CA ILE A 8 -2.29 -33.58 -16.30
C ILE A 8 -1.20 -32.60 -15.87
N GLY A 9 -0.90 -31.63 -16.71
CA GLY A 9 -0.06 -30.51 -16.35
C GLY A 9 -0.80 -29.66 -15.32
N MET A 10 -0.34 -29.64 -14.07
CA MET A 10 -0.79 -28.65 -13.10
C MET A 10 -0.08 -27.34 -13.46
N SER A 11 -0.80 -26.44 -14.13
CA SER A 11 -0.37 -25.06 -14.31
C SER A 11 -0.23 -24.44 -12.91
N LYS A 12 0.99 -24.09 -12.51
CA LYS A 12 1.21 -23.29 -11.32
C LYS A 12 0.70 -21.88 -11.62
N GLU A 13 -0.39 -21.50 -10.98
CA GLU A 13 -0.91 -20.15 -11.06
C GLU A 13 0.21 -19.15 -10.75
N LYS A 14 0.54 -18.29 -11.71
CA LYS A 14 1.61 -17.30 -11.57
C LYS A 14 1.14 -16.17 -10.65
N THR A 15 1.82 -15.97 -9.54
CA THR A 15 1.53 -14.86 -8.63
C THR A 15 2.58 -13.76 -8.78
N ILE A 16 2.14 -12.57 -9.14
CA ILE A 16 2.93 -11.34 -9.15
C ILE A 16 2.72 -10.62 -7.83
N LYS A 17 3.80 -10.19 -7.18
CA LYS A 17 3.72 -9.44 -5.92
C LYS A 17 4.19 -8.01 -6.13
N ILE A 18 3.43 -7.06 -5.60
CA ILE A 18 3.78 -5.66 -5.62
C ILE A 18 3.40 -5.01 -4.28
N SER A 19 4.24 -4.09 -3.79
CA SER A 19 3.86 -3.28 -2.63
C SER A 19 2.92 -2.14 -3.03
N VAL A 20 2.04 -1.72 -2.11
CA VAL A 20 1.18 -0.54 -2.31
C VAL A 20 2.01 0.67 -2.73
N ARG A 21 3.14 0.91 -2.07
CA ARG A 21 4.03 2.02 -2.41
C ARG A 21 4.52 1.95 -3.86
N ASN A 22 5.06 0.81 -4.28
CA ASN A 22 5.56 0.64 -5.64
C ASN A 22 4.46 0.75 -6.69
N LEU A 23 3.26 0.22 -6.38
CA LEU A 23 2.09 0.34 -7.25
C LEU A 23 1.71 1.81 -7.47
N VAL A 24 1.59 2.58 -6.39
CA VAL A 24 1.22 4.00 -6.43
C VAL A 24 2.29 4.82 -7.15
N GLU A 25 3.57 4.61 -6.83
CA GLU A 25 4.69 5.27 -7.51
C GLU A 25 4.74 4.94 -9.01
N PHE A 26 4.38 3.73 -9.40
CA PHE A 26 4.32 3.31 -10.80
C PHE A 26 3.17 3.98 -11.55
N VAL A 27 1.97 3.94 -10.96
CA VAL A 27 0.74 4.46 -11.61
C VAL A 27 0.78 5.98 -11.74
N PHE A 28 1.31 6.68 -10.73
CA PHE A 28 1.34 8.15 -10.68
C PHE A 28 2.72 8.74 -10.98
N ARG A 29 3.57 8.00 -11.66
CA ARG A 29 4.84 8.51 -12.13
C ARG A 29 4.58 9.59 -13.20
N GLU A 30 4.72 10.85 -12.80
CA GLU A 30 4.72 12.00 -13.71
C GLU A 30 6.15 12.43 -13.96
N GLY A 31 6.51 12.63 -15.24
CA GLY A 31 7.78 13.19 -15.66
C GLY A 31 8.80 12.18 -16.16
N ASP A 32 9.81 12.71 -16.86
CA ASP A 32 10.98 11.98 -17.34
C ASP A 32 11.72 11.31 -16.18
N ILE A 33 12.36 10.20 -16.50
CA ILE A 33 13.29 9.54 -15.59
C ILE A 33 14.41 10.55 -15.31
N VAL A 34 14.26 11.31 -14.25
CA VAL A 34 15.37 12.06 -13.69
C VAL A 34 16.27 11.05 -12.99
N SER A 35 17.11 10.40 -13.78
CA SER A 35 18.28 9.67 -13.29
C SER A 35 19.30 10.68 -12.78
N GLY A 36 18.99 11.38 -11.71
CA GLY A 36 19.82 12.49 -11.22
C GLY A 36 19.77 12.68 -9.72
N GLY A 37 19.24 11.73 -9.00
CA GLY A 37 19.40 11.69 -7.57
C GLY A 37 20.44 10.66 -7.19
N THR A 38 21.72 11.00 -7.17
CA THR A 38 22.63 10.41 -6.19
C THR A 38 22.12 10.80 -4.81
N GLY A 39 20.91 10.34 -4.52
CA GLY A 39 20.38 10.37 -3.18
C GLY A 39 21.21 9.39 -2.36
N VAL A 40 22.27 9.86 -1.77
CA VAL A 40 22.59 9.43 -0.43
C VAL A 40 21.26 9.63 0.28
N ARG A 41 20.47 8.55 0.37
CA ARG A 41 19.27 8.53 1.20
C ARG A 41 19.77 8.99 2.53
N ASN A 42 19.44 10.22 2.88
CA ASN A 42 19.95 10.80 4.09
C ASN A 42 19.45 9.91 5.24
N VAL A 43 20.34 9.09 5.78
CA VAL A 43 20.04 8.13 6.85
C VAL A 43 19.41 8.88 8.02
N GLU A 44 19.83 10.11 8.26
CA GLU A 44 19.27 10.99 9.28
C GLU A 44 17.79 11.34 8.98
N ALA A 45 17.44 11.64 7.72
CA ALA A 45 16.07 11.90 7.31
C ALA A 45 15.17 10.67 7.51
N MET A 46 15.66 9.48 7.16
CA MET A 46 14.93 8.23 7.38
C MET A 46 14.73 7.93 8.86
N GLN A 47 15.77 8.16 9.69
CA GLN A 47 15.69 7.98 11.13
C GLN A 47 14.72 8.98 11.77
N LEU A 48 14.75 10.23 11.33
CA LEU A 48 13.82 11.26 11.80
C LEU A 48 12.37 10.91 11.44
N GLY A 49 12.12 10.49 10.19
CA GLY A 49 10.82 10.00 9.76
C GLY A 49 10.29 8.88 10.66
N SER A 50 11.12 7.87 10.92
CA SER A 50 10.78 6.75 11.80
C SER A 50 10.51 7.17 13.26
N ARG A 51 11.20 8.22 13.75
CA ARG A 51 10.96 8.77 15.09
C ARG A 51 9.63 9.51 15.14
N ILE A 52 9.30 10.28 14.10
CA ILE A 52 8.03 11.01 13.98
C ILE A 52 6.88 10.01 13.99
N HIS A 53 6.90 8.98 13.13
CA HIS A 53 5.89 7.93 13.10
C HIS A 53 5.67 7.31 14.47
N ARG A 54 6.73 6.83 15.12
CA ARG A 54 6.64 6.22 16.46
C ARG A 54 6.09 7.17 17.53
N LYS A 55 6.45 8.45 17.46
CA LYS A 55 5.95 9.46 18.40
C LYS A 55 4.45 9.67 18.23
N ILE A 56 4.00 9.81 16.98
CA ILE A 56 2.58 9.99 16.65
C ILE A 56 1.79 8.74 17.05
N GLN A 57 2.21 7.55 16.63
CA GLN A 57 1.56 6.29 16.95
C GLN A 57 1.40 6.09 18.47
N LYS A 58 2.44 6.40 19.25
CA LYS A 58 2.37 6.33 20.73
C LYS A 58 1.42 7.35 21.36
N SER A 59 1.19 8.48 20.70
CA SER A 59 0.29 9.52 21.21
C SER A 59 -1.18 9.24 20.97
N ARG A 60 -1.50 8.28 20.07
CA ARG A 60 -2.89 7.97 19.66
C ARG A 60 -3.70 7.23 20.72
N GLY A 61 -3.05 6.52 21.64
CA GLY A 61 -3.73 5.85 22.75
C GLY A 61 -4.38 4.51 22.41
N VAL A 62 -5.32 4.09 23.23
CA VAL A 62 -6.01 2.79 23.12
C VAL A 62 -6.95 2.81 21.91
N GLY A 63 -6.97 1.70 21.15
CA GLY A 63 -7.82 1.57 19.96
C GLY A 63 -7.14 2.01 18.65
N TYR A 64 -5.90 2.45 18.71
CA TYR A 64 -5.09 2.71 17.53
C TYR A 64 -4.13 1.53 17.29
N GLU A 65 -4.30 0.86 16.16
CA GLU A 65 -3.41 -0.22 15.73
C GLU A 65 -2.34 0.36 14.82
N SER A 66 -1.07 0.24 15.19
CA SER A 66 0.05 0.76 14.41
C SER A 66 0.72 -0.34 13.59
N GLU A 67 1.27 0.03 12.44
CA GLU A 67 2.08 -0.85 11.59
C GLU A 67 1.32 -2.11 11.14
N VAL A 68 0.08 -1.94 10.68
CA VAL A 68 -0.83 -3.04 10.35
C VAL A 68 -0.49 -3.64 8.98
N PRO A 69 -0.07 -4.92 8.91
CA PRO A 69 0.18 -5.58 7.64
C PRO A 69 -1.12 -5.88 6.90
N LEU A 70 -1.18 -5.49 5.64
CA LEU A 70 -2.36 -5.62 4.79
C LEU A 70 -1.99 -6.26 3.45
N PHE A 71 -2.89 -7.05 2.89
CA PHE A 71 -2.78 -7.52 1.52
C PHE A 71 -4.14 -7.84 0.91
N THR A 72 -4.19 -7.84 -0.40
CA THR A 72 -5.28 -8.40 -1.21
C THR A 72 -4.72 -9.18 -2.39
N ILE A 73 -5.49 -10.12 -2.91
CA ILE A 73 -5.13 -10.91 -4.08
C ILE A 73 -6.23 -10.73 -5.13
N GLN A 74 -5.85 -10.17 -6.28
CA GLN A 74 -6.72 -10.01 -7.42
C GLN A 74 -6.36 -11.06 -8.48
N LYS A 75 -7.37 -11.77 -8.97
CA LYS A 75 -7.21 -12.79 -10.00
C LYS A 75 -7.58 -12.21 -11.37
N PHE A 76 -6.66 -12.37 -12.30
CA PHE A 76 -6.85 -11.95 -13.68
C PHE A 76 -6.93 -13.16 -14.58
N LYS A 77 -8.05 -13.25 -15.28
CA LYS A 77 -8.25 -14.17 -16.41
C LYS A 77 -8.20 -13.34 -17.65
N SER A 78 -7.17 -13.51 -18.42
CA SER A 78 -7.01 -12.69 -19.61
C SER A 78 -7.21 -13.51 -20.87
N ALA A 79 -8.12 -13.05 -21.72
CA ALA A 79 -8.20 -13.52 -23.10
C ALA A 79 -7.01 -13.01 -23.95
N GLU A 80 -6.26 -12.02 -23.44
CA GLU A 80 -5.12 -11.42 -24.12
C GLU A 80 -3.77 -12.03 -23.70
N TYR A 81 -3.72 -12.74 -22.54
CA TYR A 81 -2.52 -13.39 -22.04
C TYR A 81 -2.73 -14.90 -22.07
N GLU A 82 -1.72 -15.63 -22.44
CA GLU A 82 -1.77 -17.10 -22.57
C GLU A 82 -2.01 -17.81 -21.23
N GLU A 83 -1.81 -17.13 -20.10
CA GLU A 83 -1.90 -17.71 -18.77
C GLU A 83 -2.68 -16.80 -17.80
N ASP A 84 -3.49 -17.43 -16.96
CA ASP A 84 -4.12 -16.76 -15.81
C ASP A 84 -3.04 -16.39 -14.78
N PHE A 85 -3.20 -15.22 -14.14
CA PHE A 85 -2.29 -14.81 -13.08
C PHE A 85 -3.03 -14.14 -11.91
N SER A 86 -2.40 -14.17 -10.75
CA SER A 86 -2.84 -13.45 -9.57
C SER A 86 -1.90 -12.29 -9.25
N LEU A 87 -2.44 -11.14 -8.90
CA LEU A 87 -1.70 -9.99 -8.40
C LEU A 87 -1.92 -9.88 -6.89
N LYS A 88 -0.85 -10.08 -6.12
CA LYS A 88 -0.85 -9.83 -4.68
C LYS A 88 -0.34 -8.41 -4.43
N ILE A 89 -1.22 -7.56 -3.92
CA ILE A 89 -0.88 -6.19 -3.49
C ILE A 89 -0.76 -6.23 -1.98
N GLU A 90 0.38 -5.83 -1.45
CA GLU A 90 0.65 -5.89 -0.02
C GLU A 90 1.37 -4.65 0.50
N GLY A 91 1.25 -4.39 1.80
CA GLY A 91 1.94 -3.29 2.45
C GLY A 91 1.63 -3.24 3.94
N ARG A 92 1.95 -2.12 4.54
CA ARG A 92 1.73 -1.90 5.97
C ARG A 92 1.22 -0.48 6.18
N ALA A 93 -0.02 -0.37 6.67
CA ALA A 93 -0.60 0.90 7.03
C ALA A 93 0.08 1.44 8.30
N ASP A 94 0.34 2.74 8.36
CA ASP A 94 0.95 3.37 9.53
C ASP A 94 0.05 3.27 10.76
N GLY A 95 -1.26 3.38 10.57
CA GLY A 95 -2.24 3.17 11.61
C GLY A 95 -3.65 2.88 11.11
N ILE A 96 -4.41 2.20 11.96
CA ILE A 96 -5.85 1.98 11.80
C ILE A 96 -6.52 2.27 13.14
N PHE A 97 -7.62 3.02 13.11
CA PHE A 97 -8.42 3.30 14.30
C PHE A 97 -9.90 3.44 13.94
N THR A 98 -10.73 3.55 14.96
CA THR A 98 -12.17 3.75 14.78
C THR A 98 -12.56 5.13 15.30
N ASP A 99 -13.31 5.89 14.49
CA ASP A 99 -13.95 7.14 14.89
C ASP A 99 -15.48 6.96 14.85
N GLY A 100 -16.08 6.79 16.02
CA GLY A 100 -17.45 6.30 16.11
C GLY A 100 -17.56 4.88 15.53
N ASP A 101 -18.38 4.72 14.49
CA ASP A 101 -18.54 3.44 13.77
C ASP A 101 -17.68 3.36 12.50
N LEU A 102 -16.90 4.41 12.20
CA LEU A 102 -16.09 4.51 11.00
C LEU A 102 -14.67 3.98 11.25
N THR A 103 -14.26 2.98 10.49
CA THR A 103 -12.86 2.56 10.43
C THR A 103 -12.06 3.58 9.62
N VAL A 104 -10.91 4.01 10.12
CA VAL A 104 -10.08 5.05 9.51
C VAL A 104 -8.64 4.54 9.33
N ILE A 105 -8.11 4.70 8.14
CA ILE A 105 -6.69 4.51 7.83
C ILE A 105 -5.95 5.81 8.08
N ASP A 106 -4.89 5.75 8.87
CA ASP A 106 -3.99 6.88 9.15
C ASP A 106 -2.66 6.68 8.45
N GLU A 107 -2.33 7.57 7.53
CA GLU A 107 -1.03 7.61 6.84
C GLU A 107 -0.23 8.79 7.39
N ILE A 108 0.91 8.49 7.99
CA ILE A 108 1.75 9.47 8.67
C ILE A 108 2.89 9.90 7.75
N LYS A 109 3.08 11.21 7.59
CA LYS A 109 4.15 11.73 6.76
C LYS A 109 4.94 12.86 7.40
N GLY A 110 6.20 12.60 7.67
CA GLY A 110 7.14 13.65 8.05
C GLY A 110 7.53 14.49 6.85
N VAL A 111 7.34 15.79 6.93
CA VAL A 111 7.78 16.77 5.92
C VAL A 111 8.73 17.78 6.53
N TYR A 112 9.69 18.25 5.73
CA TYR A 112 10.66 19.27 6.15
C TYR A 112 10.18 20.71 5.92
N LEU A 113 8.98 20.86 5.38
CA LEU A 113 8.37 22.16 5.13
C LEU A 113 7.39 22.51 6.24
N PRO A 114 7.23 23.79 6.59
CA PRO A 114 6.14 24.22 7.44
C PRO A 114 4.80 23.78 6.86
N VAL A 115 3.91 23.24 7.71
CA VAL A 115 2.62 22.69 7.27
C VAL A 115 1.78 23.71 6.49
N GLN A 116 1.91 25.00 6.85
CA GLN A 116 1.26 26.12 6.17
C GLN A 116 1.72 26.34 4.72
N ASP A 117 2.90 25.82 4.36
CA ASP A 117 3.46 25.93 3.01
C ASP A 117 3.12 24.70 2.14
N LEU A 118 2.40 23.73 2.71
CA LEU A 118 1.87 22.58 1.99
C LEU A 118 0.56 22.98 1.30
N GLU A 119 0.66 23.52 0.10
CA GLU A 119 -0.53 23.92 -0.69
C GLU A 119 -1.40 22.72 -1.10
N LYS A 120 -0.81 21.51 -1.18
CA LYS A 120 -1.53 20.27 -1.51
C LYS A 120 -0.96 19.11 -0.71
N PRO A 121 -1.81 18.24 -0.14
CA PRO A 121 -1.33 16.95 0.33
C PRO A 121 -0.63 16.24 -0.83
N LEU A 122 0.53 15.67 -0.58
CA LEU A 122 1.25 14.94 -1.59
C LEU A 122 0.35 13.80 -2.08
N PHE A 123 -0.14 13.92 -3.31
CA PHE A 123 -1.13 13.03 -3.91
C PHE A 123 -0.74 11.55 -3.79
N ILE A 124 0.55 11.24 -3.87
CA ILE A 124 1.09 9.89 -3.68
C ILE A 124 0.73 9.31 -2.30
N HIS A 125 0.80 10.12 -1.23
CA HIS A 125 0.48 9.64 0.13
C HIS A 125 -1.02 9.44 0.31
N GLN A 126 -1.83 10.32 -0.26
CA GLN A 126 -3.26 10.11 -0.32
C GLN A 126 -3.61 8.82 -1.07
N ALA A 127 -2.99 8.58 -2.20
CA ALA A 127 -3.19 7.37 -2.99
C ALA A 127 -2.75 6.10 -2.22
N GLN A 128 -1.65 6.15 -1.47
CA GLN A 128 -1.24 5.04 -0.59
C GLN A 128 -2.29 4.74 0.48
N ALA A 129 -2.75 5.77 1.18
CA ALA A 129 -3.79 5.62 2.21
C ALA A 129 -5.11 5.08 1.63
N MET A 130 -5.50 5.54 0.44
CA MET A 130 -6.68 5.02 -0.27
C MET A 130 -6.53 3.56 -0.69
N CYS A 131 -5.33 3.13 -1.11
CA CYS A 131 -5.07 1.72 -1.39
C CYS A 131 -5.20 0.85 -0.13
N TYR A 132 -4.67 1.30 1.01
CA TYR A 132 -4.85 0.58 2.27
C TYR A 132 -6.31 0.54 2.71
N ALA A 133 -7.04 1.65 2.55
CA ALA A 133 -8.47 1.71 2.82
C ALA A 133 -9.25 0.69 1.96
N TYR A 134 -8.96 0.63 0.67
CA TYR A 134 -9.56 -0.36 -0.22
C TYR A 134 -9.30 -1.80 0.25
N ILE A 135 -8.05 -2.13 0.60
CA ILE A 135 -7.68 -3.47 1.07
C ILE A 135 -8.46 -3.85 2.35
N VAL A 136 -8.57 -2.93 3.30
CA VAL A 136 -9.32 -3.17 4.54
C VAL A 136 -10.81 -3.32 4.26
N ALA A 137 -11.38 -2.43 3.45
CA ALA A 137 -12.79 -2.48 3.09
C ALA A 137 -13.16 -3.81 2.41
N GLU A 138 -12.34 -4.27 1.46
CA GLU A 138 -12.52 -5.58 0.80
C GLU A 138 -12.40 -6.74 1.79
N ASN A 139 -11.38 -6.73 2.64
CA ASN A 139 -11.11 -7.85 3.56
C ASN A 139 -12.16 -7.96 4.69
N GLU A 140 -12.71 -6.82 5.13
CA GLU A 140 -13.67 -6.75 6.24
C GLU A 140 -15.11 -6.53 5.77
N ASN A 141 -15.32 -6.44 4.45
CA ASN A 141 -16.62 -6.19 3.81
C ASN A 141 -17.30 -4.93 4.36
N LEU A 142 -16.56 -3.82 4.36
CA LEU A 142 -17.03 -2.51 4.80
C LEU A 142 -17.59 -1.71 3.62
N ASP A 143 -18.75 -1.09 3.81
CA ASP A 143 -19.35 -0.19 2.81
C ASP A 143 -18.72 1.21 2.83
N GLU A 144 -18.13 1.61 3.96
CA GLU A 144 -17.54 2.92 4.17
C GLU A 144 -16.27 2.81 5.01
N ILE A 145 -15.25 3.58 4.64
CA ILE A 145 -13.97 3.65 5.34
C ILE A 145 -13.37 5.05 5.20
N GLY A 146 -12.81 5.58 6.28
CA GLY A 146 -12.16 6.87 6.30
C GLY A 146 -10.66 6.80 5.98
N VAL A 147 -10.11 7.91 5.53
CA VAL A 147 -8.68 8.10 5.30
C VAL A 147 -8.25 9.40 5.94
N GLN A 148 -7.17 9.35 6.70
CA GLN A 148 -6.53 10.50 7.33
C GLN A 148 -5.06 10.57 6.92
N LEU A 149 -4.59 11.79 6.66
CA LEU A 149 -3.18 12.10 6.49
C LEU A 149 -2.70 12.90 7.70
N THR A 150 -1.67 12.44 8.37
CA THR A 150 -1.12 13.04 9.60
C THR A 150 0.33 13.49 9.39
#